data_fbee2dba97196fea882f33d29084885a
#
_entry.id   fbee2dba97196fea882f33d29084885a
#
_cell.length_a   1.000
_cell.length_b   1.000
_cell.length_c   1.000
_cell.angle_alpha   90.00
_cell.angle_beta   90.00
_cell.angle_gamma   90.00
#
_symmetry.space_group_name_H-M   'P 1'
#
loop_
_entity.id
_entity.type
_entity.pdbx_description
1 polymer ?
#
loop_
_entity_poly.entity_id
_entity_poly.type
_entity_poly.pdbx_seq_one_letter_code
_entity_poly.pdbx_strand_id
1 'polypeptide(L)'
;MFSAIEGFAGTQPFNDWFVPDTIQRHVLGTCVKAVDPFWGMGEFVYLKAPNDATVIKGSVVTWNELFVSVLLPSTAGQGFSCGVAMAPAIANTFYWAQISGYSIMKSTSDVAADAAVAIAGTGLAGALANGKQILNARCRKANAATKTVTASVPNAGTYVVCPAGYDGIFLGMALSGTGIAASTVAAGLDPDGKKIWLGSAIGTIGDKLTTAAGSITLTGTFTGYLGVVINRPFAQGQVA
;
A
#
# COMPACT_ATOMS: atom_id res chain seq x y z
N MET A 1 0.63 2.46 14.51
CA MET A 1 0.17 3.86 14.73
C MET A 1 1.17 4.78 14.06
N PHE A 2 0.74 5.58 13.09
CA PHE A 2 1.60 6.58 12.47
C PHE A 2 1.91 7.71 13.45
N SER A 3 3.13 8.18 13.43
CA SER A 3 3.55 9.31 14.26
C SER A 3 4.01 10.45 13.37
N ALA A 4 3.39 11.62 13.49
CA ALA A 4 3.87 12.81 12.80
C ALA A 4 5.20 13.25 13.40
N ILE A 5 6.18 13.54 12.55
CA ILE A 5 7.51 13.99 12.97
C ILE A 5 7.54 15.51 13.16
N GLU A 6 6.74 16.21 12.37
CA GLU A 6 6.61 17.67 12.47
C GLU A 6 5.26 17.99 13.12
N GLY A 7 5.29 18.53 14.34
CA GLY A 7 4.09 18.96 15.04
C GLY A 7 3.54 20.23 14.40
N PHE A 8 2.41 20.12 13.71
CA PHE A 8 1.60 21.27 13.37
C PHE A 8 0.69 21.61 14.54
N ALA A 9 0.74 22.83 15.05
CA ALA A 9 -0.21 23.30 16.03
C ALA A 9 -1.64 23.15 15.46
N GLY A 10 -2.48 22.34 16.11
CA GLY A 10 -3.86 22.09 15.68
C GLY A 10 -4.09 20.83 14.85
N THR A 11 -3.06 20.01 14.55
CA THR A 11 -3.26 18.70 13.94
C THR A 11 -3.73 17.72 15.01
N GLN A 12 -4.92 17.14 14.78
CA GLN A 12 -5.33 15.99 15.58
C GLN A 12 -4.37 14.83 15.34
N PRO A 13 -4.09 13.99 16.36
CA PRO A 13 -3.27 12.80 16.17
C PRO A 13 -3.88 11.97 15.03
N PHE A 14 -3.04 11.53 14.09
CA PHE A 14 -3.42 10.70 12.96
C PHE A 14 -3.84 9.31 13.47
N ASN A 15 -5.08 9.20 13.92
CA ASN A 15 -5.53 7.98 14.56
C ASN A 15 -5.82 6.87 13.55
N ASP A 16 -6.03 7.20 12.27
CA ASP A 16 -6.34 6.15 11.31
C ASP A 16 -6.11 6.58 9.84
N TRP A 17 -4.86 6.49 9.39
CA TRP A 17 -4.50 6.79 7.99
C TRP A 17 -5.16 5.87 6.97
N PHE A 18 -5.72 4.78 7.42
CA PHE A 18 -6.35 3.76 6.59
C PHE A 18 -7.87 3.89 6.51
N VAL A 19 -8.44 4.89 7.18
CA VAL A 19 -9.87 5.22 7.13
C VAL A 19 -10.05 6.61 6.52
N PRO A 20 -10.97 6.78 5.57
CA PRO A 20 -11.25 8.09 5.00
C PRO A 20 -12.01 8.95 6.01
N ASP A 21 -11.70 10.23 6.04
CA ASP A 21 -12.48 11.21 6.80
C ASP A 21 -13.80 11.53 6.09
N THR A 22 -14.90 11.55 6.81
CA THR A 22 -16.20 11.98 6.30
C THR A 22 -16.38 13.50 6.40
N ILE A 23 -15.54 14.15 7.19
CA ILE A 23 -15.51 15.61 7.39
C ILE A 23 -14.08 16.06 7.08
N GLN A 24 -13.91 17.17 6.37
CA GLN A 24 -12.61 17.73 6.09
C GLN A 24 -11.91 18.16 7.39
N ARG A 25 -10.85 17.46 7.78
CA ARG A 25 -10.08 17.73 9.02
C ARG A 25 -8.89 18.64 8.79
N HIS A 26 -8.34 18.66 7.57
CA HIS A 26 -7.18 19.46 7.22
C HIS A 26 -7.46 20.29 5.95
N VAL A 27 -6.68 21.32 5.74
CA VAL A 27 -6.71 22.06 4.47
C VAL A 27 -6.28 21.11 3.36
N LEU A 28 -7.00 21.10 2.25
CA LEU A 28 -6.61 20.27 1.09
C LEU A 28 -5.23 20.68 0.58
N GLY A 29 -4.42 19.69 0.19
CA GLY A 29 -3.04 19.92 -0.20
C GLY A 29 -2.06 20.02 0.97
N THR A 30 -2.50 19.94 2.22
CA THR A 30 -1.58 19.85 3.37
C THR A 30 -0.66 18.66 3.19
N CYS A 31 0.66 18.94 3.23
CA CYS A 31 1.69 17.91 3.21
C CYS A 31 2.24 17.70 4.62
N VAL A 32 2.50 16.45 4.98
CA VAL A 32 3.04 16.07 6.29
C VAL A 32 4.06 14.95 6.15
N LYS A 33 5.09 14.99 7.00
CA LYS A 33 6.02 13.86 7.18
C LYS A 33 5.57 13.03 8.37
N ALA A 34 5.51 11.72 8.19
CA ALA A 34 5.14 10.79 9.25
C ALA A 34 5.97 9.52 9.17
N VAL A 35 6.05 8.78 10.28
CA VAL A 35 6.68 7.47 10.35
C VAL A 35 5.61 6.40 10.37
N ASP A 36 5.66 5.54 9.37
CA ASP A 36 4.96 4.26 9.38
C ASP A 36 5.78 3.28 10.22
N PRO A 37 5.20 2.60 11.23
CA PRO A 37 5.93 1.64 12.04
C PRO A 37 6.46 0.44 11.25
N PHE A 38 5.91 0.16 10.05
CA PHE A 38 6.32 -0.96 9.20
C PHE A 38 7.26 -0.52 8.07
N TRP A 39 7.06 0.69 7.52
CA TRP A 39 7.69 1.14 6.28
C TRP A 39 8.68 2.30 6.48
N GLY A 40 8.75 2.83 7.71
CA GLY A 40 9.62 3.96 8.02
C GLY A 40 9.03 5.31 7.61
N MET A 41 9.91 6.26 7.33
CA MET A 41 9.51 7.65 7.05
C MET A 41 8.85 7.78 5.67
N GLY A 42 7.76 8.57 5.60
CA GLY A 42 7.10 8.95 4.37
C GLY A 42 6.57 10.38 4.40
N GLU A 43 6.25 10.90 3.22
CA GLU A 43 5.52 12.17 3.05
C GLU A 43 4.13 11.87 2.49
N PHE A 44 3.15 12.64 2.93
CA PHE A 44 1.75 12.42 2.60
C PHE A 44 1.08 13.74 2.26
N VAL A 45 0.09 13.71 1.35
CA VAL A 45 -0.73 14.86 0.97
C VAL A 45 -2.19 14.56 1.26
N TYR A 46 -2.92 15.55 1.79
CA TYR A 46 -4.34 15.42 2.12
C TYR A 46 -5.22 15.81 0.92
N LEU A 47 -6.06 14.88 0.47
CA LEU A 47 -6.84 14.98 -0.76
C LEU A 47 -8.33 14.77 -0.50
N LYS A 48 -9.15 15.35 -1.36
CA LYS A 48 -10.57 15.03 -1.49
C LYS A 48 -10.75 13.88 -2.48
N ALA A 49 -11.61 12.92 -2.16
CA ALA A 49 -11.94 11.79 -3.05
C ALA A 49 -12.67 12.27 -4.31
N PRO A 50 -12.54 11.55 -5.44
CA PRO A 50 -13.27 11.85 -6.67
C PRO A 50 -14.78 11.64 -6.48
N ASN A 51 -15.57 12.31 -7.29
CA ASN A 51 -17.03 12.19 -7.21
C ASN A 51 -17.58 10.99 -7.98
N ASP A 52 -16.84 10.49 -8.93
CA ASP A 52 -17.26 9.53 -9.95
C ASP A 52 -16.56 8.17 -9.89
N ALA A 53 -15.60 8.02 -8.98
CA ALA A 53 -14.85 6.78 -8.86
C ALA A 53 -14.56 6.44 -7.40
N THR A 54 -14.50 5.14 -7.10
CA THR A 54 -14.05 4.65 -5.80
C THR A 54 -12.53 4.48 -5.83
N VAL A 55 -11.85 5.22 -4.97
CA VAL A 55 -10.45 4.99 -4.67
C VAL A 55 -10.35 3.81 -3.71
N ILE A 56 -9.46 2.89 -3.99
CA ILE A 56 -9.14 1.80 -3.06
C ILE A 56 -7.71 1.98 -2.54
N LYS A 57 -7.44 1.44 -1.36
CA LYS A 57 -6.11 1.51 -0.78
C LYS A 57 -5.05 0.96 -1.74
N GLY A 58 -3.97 1.70 -1.92
CA GLY A 58 -2.90 1.38 -2.86
C GLY A 58 -3.16 1.87 -4.31
N SER A 59 -4.33 2.44 -4.61
CA SER A 59 -4.57 3.06 -5.92
C SER A 59 -3.57 4.19 -6.16
N VAL A 60 -3.05 4.25 -7.39
CA VAL A 60 -2.28 5.40 -7.85
C VAL A 60 -3.26 6.50 -8.25
N VAL A 61 -3.12 7.65 -7.63
CA VAL A 61 -4.00 8.81 -7.82
C VAL A 61 -3.22 10.01 -8.29
N THR A 62 -3.87 10.90 -9.00
CA THR A 62 -3.42 12.27 -9.29
C THR A 62 -4.49 13.25 -8.79
N TRP A 63 -4.23 14.55 -8.82
CA TRP A 63 -5.16 15.57 -8.34
C TRP A 63 -5.03 16.86 -9.14
N ASN A 64 -6.08 17.65 -9.13
CA ASN A 64 -6.12 18.97 -9.74
C ASN A 64 -5.63 20.06 -8.74
N GLU A 65 -5.66 21.31 -9.17
CA GLU A 65 -5.26 22.48 -8.38
C GLU A 65 -6.11 22.71 -7.11
N LEU A 66 -7.29 22.10 -7.02
CA LEU A 66 -8.16 22.11 -5.84
C LEU A 66 -7.95 20.88 -4.94
N PHE A 67 -6.93 20.06 -5.22
CA PHE A 67 -6.63 18.83 -4.52
C PHE A 67 -7.79 17.81 -4.50
N VAL A 68 -8.64 17.86 -5.53
CA VAL A 68 -9.60 16.80 -5.80
C VAL A 68 -8.88 15.72 -6.60
N SER A 69 -8.82 14.53 -6.05
CA SER A 69 -8.11 13.41 -6.67
C SER A 69 -8.95 12.74 -7.75
N VAL A 70 -8.25 12.08 -8.68
CA VAL A 70 -8.79 11.11 -9.62
C VAL A 70 -7.85 9.91 -9.67
N LEU A 71 -8.36 8.73 -10.03
CA LEU A 71 -7.49 7.60 -10.33
C LEU A 71 -6.58 7.97 -11.51
N LEU A 72 -5.27 7.73 -11.39
CA LEU A 72 -4.33 8.05 -12.47
C LEU A 72 -4.75 7.28 -13.74
N PRO A 73 -5.03 7.98 -14.86
CA PRO A 73 -5.46 7.36 -16.09
C PRO A 73 -4.41 6.39 -16.66
N SER A 74 -4.85 5.32 -17.32
CA SER A 74 -3.96 4.32 -17.92
C SER A 74 -3.38 4.72 -19.29
N THR A 75 -3.70 5.91 -19.78
CA THR A 75 -3.17 6.44 -21.03
C THR A 75 -1.74 6.93 -20.88
N ALA A 76 -0.96 6.93 -21.97
CA ALA A 76 0.39 7.47 -21.99
C ALA A 76 0.38 9.01 -21.94
N GLY A 77 1.53 9.61 -21.58
CA GLY A 77 1.75 11.05 -21.69
C GLY A 77 0.97 11.91 -20.69
N GLN A 78 0.66 11.42 -19.50
CA GLN A 78 -0.19 12.15 -18.55
C GLN A 78 0.46 13.41 -17.96
N GLY A 79 1.74 13.37 -17.63
CA GLY A 79 2.47 14.54 -17.12
C GLY A 79 1.99 15.11 -15.79
N PHE A 80 1.42 14.31 -14.89
CA PHE A 80 0.88 14.76 -13.61
C PHE A 80 1.64 14.23 -12.40
N SER A 81 1.69 15.03 -11.34
CA SER A 81 2.09 14.53 -10.02
C SER A 81 1.13 13.44 -9.57
N CYS A 82 1.64 12.41 -8.94
CA CYS A 82 0.81 11.31 -8.45
C CYS A 82 1.22 10.87 -7.05
N GLY A 83 0.39 10.08 -6.43
CA GLY A 83 0.60 9.51 -5.10
C GLY A 83 -0.13 8.19 -4.95
N VAL A 84 0.03 7.57 -3.80
CA VAL A 84 -0.59 6.28 -3.48
C VAL A 84 -1.62 6.47 -2.38
N ALA A 85 -2.87 6.11 -2.65
CA ALA A 85 -3.95 6.23 -1.68
C ALA A 85 -3.72 5.33 -0.46
N MET A 86 -3.79 5.91 0.74
CA MET A 86 -3.60 5.19 2.00
C MET A 86 -4.89 4.57 2.54
N ALA A 87 -6.05 5.09 2.13
CA ALA A 87 -7.36 4.61 2.53
C ALA A 87 -8.25 4.33 1.30
N PRO A 88 -9.24 3.43 1.41
CA PRO A 88 -10.35 3.41 0.46
C PRO A 88 -11.15 4.70 0.64
N ALA A 89 -11.55 5.34 -0.45
CA ALA A 89 -12.32 6.59 -0.39
C ALA A 89 -13.41 6.61 -1.46
N ILE A 90 -14.57 7.14 -1.09
CA ILE A 90 -15.73 7.35 -1.95
C ILE A 90 -16.04 8.84 -2.05
N ALA A 91 -16.95 9.22 -2.92
CA ALA A 91 -17.37 10.61 -3.09
C ALA A 91 -17.64 11.33 -1.75
N ASN A 92 -17.24 12.58 -1.65
CA ASN A 92 -17.37 13.44 -0.48
C ASN A 92 -16.60 12.98 0.78
N THR A 93 -15.60 12.12 0.63
CA THR A 93 -14.67 11.78 1.71
C THR A 93 -13.29 12.39 1.44
N PHE A 94 -12.43 12.35 2.46
CA PHE A 94 -11.09 12.91 2.43
C PHE A 94 -10.11 11.83 2.90
N TYR A 95 -8.88 11.86 2.38
CA TYR A 95 -7.90 10.84 2.71
C TYR A 95 -6.47 11.33 2.46
N TRP A 96 -5.52 10.60 3.00
CA TRP A 96 -4.11 10.83 2.76
C TRP A 96 -3.62 9.99 1.58
N ALA A 97 -2.84 10.61 0.69
CA ALA A 97 -2.07 9.92 -0.34
C ALA A 97 -0.58 10.05 -0.04
N GLN A 98 0.15 8.94 -0.10
CA GLN A 98 1.59 8.93 0.11
C GLN A 98 2.31 9.41 -1.15
N ILE A 99 3.27 10.32 -0.97
CA ILE A 99 4.06 10.92 -2.05
C ILE A 99 5.57 10.67 -1.90
N SER A 100 6.03 10.14 -0.77
CA SER A 100 7.43 9.76 -0.59
C SER A 100 7.56 8.63 0.43
N GLY A 101 8.63 7.83 0.30
CA GLY A 101 8.93 6.69 1.16
C GLY A 101 8.55 5.35 0.53
N TYR A 102 8.52 4.30 1.35
CA TYR A 102 8.07 2.97 0.91
C TYR A 102 6.55 2.91 0.91
N SER A 103 5.98 2.45 -0.17
CA SER A 103 4.52 2.41 -0.39
C SER A 103 4.06 1.10 -1.02
N ILE A 104 2.78 0.80 -0.89
CA ILE A 104 2.14 -0.36 -1.51
C ILE A 104 1.21 0.12 -2.61
N MET A 105 1.62 -0.10 -3.86
CA MET A 105 0.78 0.22 -5.03
C MET A 105 -0.05 -0.99 -5.43
N LYS A 106 -1.33 -0.77 -5.72
CA LYS A 106 -2.16 -1.80 -6.35
C LYS A 106 -1.67 -2.06 -7.76
N SER A 107 -1.59 -3.34 -8.15
CA SER A 107 -1.00 -3.74 -9.43
C SER A 107 -1.82 -4.81 -10.15
N THR A 108 -1.67 -4.85 -11.46
CA THR A 108 -2.22 -5.88 -12.34
C THR A 108 -1.23 -6.99 -12.67
N SER A 109 0.06 -6.78 -12.40
CA SER A 109 1.13 -7.72 -12.76
C SER A 109 2.32 -7.60 -11.83
N ASP A 110 3.14 -8.62 -11.83
CA ASP A 110 4.45 -8.59 -11.19
C ASP A 110 5.40 -7.62 -11.88
N VAL A 111 6.25 -7.00 -11.06
CA VAL A 111 7.35 -6.15 -11.50
C VAL A 111 8.61 -6.62 -10.79
N ALA A 112 9.67 -6.86 -11.53
CA ALA A 112 10.93 -7.33 -10.97
C ALA A 112 11.50 -6.34 -9.94
N ALA A 113 12.31 -6.85 -9.01
CA ALA A 113 13.01 -5.99 -8.06
C ALA A 113 13.85 -4.95 -8.80
N ASP A 114 13.89 -3.74 -8.25
CA ASP A 114 14.60 -2.58 -8.77
C ASP A 114 14.19 -2.14 -10.19
N ALA A 115 13.14 -2.74 -10.76
CA ALA A 115 12.60 -2.29 -12.03
C ALA A 115 11.73 -1.03 -11.88
N ALA A 116 11.63 -0.29 -12.96
CA ALA A 116 10.73 0.84 -13.09
C ALA A 116 9.27 0.36 -13.06
N VAL A 117 8.39 1.20 -12.53
CA VAL A 117 6.96 0.96 -12.43
C VAL A 117 6.21 1.85 -13.41
N ALA A 118 5.17 1.33 -14.02
CA ALA A 118 4.30 2.09 -14.93
C ALA A 118 2.83 1.96 -14.53
N ILE A 119 1.96 2.76 -15.13
CA ILE A 119 0.51 2.61 -15.04
C ILE A 119 0.07 1.53 -16.02
N ALA A 120 -0.52 0.46 -15.52
CA ALA A 120 -1.01 -0.67 -16.31
C ALA A 120 -2.55 -0.69 -16.46
N GLY A 121 -3.24 -0.02 -15.57
CA GLY A 121 -4.69 0.19 -15.58
C GLY A 121 -5.04 1.47 -14.83
N THR A 122 -6.25 1.98 -14.94
CA THR A 122 -6.66 3.20 -14.22
C THR A 122 -6.46 3.04 -12.72
N GLY A 123 -5.54 3.82 -12.15
CA GLY A 123 -5.13 3.74 -10.75
C GLY A 123 -4.32 2.48 -10.39
N LEU A 124 -3.87 1.68 -11.36
CA LEU A 124 -3.18 0.41 -11.12
C LEU A 124 -1.77 0.43 -11.72
N ALA A 125 -0.80 0.08 -10.89
CA ALA A 125 0.60 -0.04 -11.31
C ALA A 125 0.87 -1.39 -12.01
N GLY A 126 1.99 -1.49 -12.70
CA GLY A 126 2.45 -2.72 -13.34
C GLY A 126 3.80 -2.56 -14.01
N ALA A 127 4.12 -3.51 -14.89
CA ALA A 127 5.37 -3.53 -15.64
C ALA A 127 5.51 -2.29 -16.54
N LEU A 128 6.77 -1.93 -16.83
CA LEU A 128 7.09 -0.78 -17.65
C LEU A 128 6.42 -0.85 -19.02
N ALA A 129 5.77 0.24 -19.38
CA ALA A 129 5.17 0.44 -20.70
C ALA A 129 5.54 1.84 -21.22
N ASN A 130 5.72 1.95 -22.53
CA ASN A 130 6.15 3.19 -23.18
C ASN A 130 5.16 4.35 -22.92
N GLY A 131 5.71 5.50 -22.50
CA GLY A 131 4.92 6.69 -22.17
C GLY A 131 4.07 6.60 -20.90
N LYS A 132 4.14 5.49 -20.15
CA LYS A 132 3.30 5.23 -18.96
C LYS A 132 4.11 5.09 -17.67
N GLN A 133 5.40 5.33 -17.69
CA GLN A 133 6.25 5.19 -16.52
C GLN A 133 5.79 6.14 -15.40
N ILE A 134 5.81 5.65 -14.17
CA ILE A 134 5.75 6.46 -12.97
C ILE A 134 7.19 6.81 -12.61
N LEU A 135 7.60 8.02 -12.95
CA LEU A 135 8.94 8.53 -12.64
C LEU A 135 9.12 8.61 -11.12
N ASN A 136 10.35 8.45 -10.65
CA ASN A 136 10.68 8.43 -9.22
C ASN A 136 9.95 7.36 -8.41
N ALA A 137 9.56 6.26 -9.07
CA ALA A 137 8.99 5.07 -8.46
C ALA A 137 9.77 3.83 -8.92
N ARG A 138 10.17 2.99 -7.96
CA ARG A 138 10.85 1.73 -8.24
C ARG A 138 10.30 0.61 -7.37
N CYS A 139 10.06 -0.54 -7.98
CA CYS A 139 9.79 -1.77 -7.25
C CYS A 139 11.04 -2.16 -6.43
N ARG A 140 10.90 -2.47 -5.15
CA ARG A 140 12.06 -2.75 -4.27
C ARG A 140 12.33 -4.23 -4.08
N LYS A 141 11.34 -5.07 -4.27
CA LYS A 141 11.52 -6.51 -4.17
C LYS A 141 10.79 -7.17 -5.33
N ALA A 142 11.44 -8.16 -5.95
CA ALA A 142 10.77 -9.03 -6.91
C ALA A 142 9.55 -9.64 -6.23
N ASN A 143 8.40 -9.40 -6.81
CA ASN A 143 7.16 -10.01 -6.39
C ASN A 143 7.10 -11.36 -7.10
N ALA A 144 7.68 -12.40 -6.49
CA ALA A 144 7.42 -13.74 -6.99
C ALA A 144 5.91 -14.01 -6.88
N ALA A 145 5.31 -14.56 -7.91
CA ALA A 145 3.89 -14.93 -7.92
C ALA A 145 3.51 -15.80 -6.71
N THR A 146 4.46 -16.54 -6.17
CA THR A 146 4.31 -17.35 -4.96
C THR A 146 5.61 -17.36 -4.18
N LYS A 147 5.54 -17.11 -2.87
CA LYS A 147 6.66 -17.18 -1.95
C LYS A 147 6.31 -18.07 -0.77
N THR A 148 7.23 -18.94 -0.38
CA THR A 148 7.07 -19.81 0.78
C THR A 148 8.06 -19.46 1.87
N VAL A 149 7.60 -19.47 3.12
CA VAL A 149 8.42 -19.31 4.31
C VAL A 149 7.98 -20.32 5.38
N THR A 150 8.90 -20.69 6.25
CA THR A 150 8.54 -21.52 7.41
C THR A 150 7.95 -20.63 8.49
N ALA A 151 6.76 -20.98 8.97
CA ALA A 151 6.08 -20.27 10.03
C ALA A 151 5.54 -21.22 11.08
N SER A 152 5.28 -20.72 12.28
CA SER A 152 4.51 -21.39 13.31
C SER A 152 3.19 -20.69 13.52
N VAL A 153 2.14 -21.48 13.70
CA VAL A 153 0.77 -21.02 13.96
C VAL A 153 0.49 -21.19 15.45
N PRO A 154 0.37 -20.12 16.24
CA PRO A 154 -0.02 -20.23 17.65
C PRO A 154 -1.45 -20.74 17.79
N ASN A 155 -1.83 -21.16 18.99
CA ASN A 155 -3.13 -21.79 19.25
C ASN A 155 -4.35 -20.88 19.04
N ALA A 156 -4.14 -19.57 19.06
CA ALA A 156 -5.11 -18.55 18.72
C ALA A 156 -4.37 -17.26 18.42
N GLY A 157 -4.98 -16.39 17.65
CA GLY A 157 -4.42 -15.05 17.45
C GLY A 157 -4.50 -14.55 16.03
N THR A 158 -3.96 -13.39 15.87
CA THR A 158 -4.04 -12.58 14.65
C THR A 158 -2.73 -12.54 13.88
N TYR A 159 -1.75 -13.40 14.22
CA TYR A 159 -0.44 -13.41 13.57
C TYR A 159 0.18 -14.82 13.53
N VAL A 160 1.12 -14.99 12.61
CA VAL A 160 2.04 -16.14 12.57
C VAL A 160 3.46 -15.67 12.83
N VAL A 161 4.30 -16.58 13.37
CA VAL A 161 5.71 -16.31 13.64
C VAL A 161 6.56 -17.03 12.61
N CYS A 162 7.47 -16.31 11.97
CA CYS A 162 8.44 -16.81 11.01
C CYS A 162 9.85 -16.77 11.62
N PRO A 163 10.32 -17.84 12.27
CA PRO A 163 11.59 -17.81 13.02
C PRO A 163 12.82 -17.41 12.18
N ALA A 164 12.84 -17.82 10.92
CA ALA A 164 13.89 -17.47 9.95
C ALA A 164 13.60 -16.15 9.20
N GLY A 165 12.53 -15.46 9.55
CA GLY A 165 12.06 -14.27 8.83
C GLY A 165 11.02 -14.60 7.76
N TYR A 166 10.37 -13.54 7.28
CA TYR A 166 9.34 -13.61 6.24
C TYR A 166 9.82 -12.99 4.91
N ASP A 167 11.12 -13.04 4.62
CA ASP A 167 11.65 -12.38 3.42
C ASP A 167 10.94 -12.83 2.13
N GLY A 168 10.46 -11.86 1.37
CA GLY A 168 9.66 -12.07 0.17
C GLY A 168 8.15 -12.18 0.41
N ILE A 169 7.66 -12.11 1.65
CA ILE A 169 6.24 -11.88 1.94
C ILE A 169 6.01 -10.37 2.05
N PHE A 170 4.97 -9.89 1.39
CA PHE A 170 4.59 -8.47 1.35
C PHE A 170 3.20 -8.26 1.90
N LEU A 171 2.94 -7.05 2.32
CA LEU A 171 1.59 -6.60 2.67
C LEU A 171 0.62 -6.82 1.53
N GLY A 172 -0.53 -7.40 1.87
CA GLY A 172 -1.59 -7.70 0.91
C GLY A 172 -1.45 -9.04 0.18
N MET A 173 -0.34 -9.77 0.32
CA MET A 173 -0.25 -11.13 -0.24
C MET A 173 -1.31 -12.04 0.38
N ALA A 174 -2.01 -12.80 -0.46
CA ALA A 174 -2.87 -13.88 0.02
C ALA A 174 -2.01 -14.93 0.69
N LEU A 175 -2.39 -15.34 1.89
CA LEU A 175 -1.66 -16.30 2.69
C LEU A 175 -2.44 -17.61 2.78
N SER A 176 -1.73 -18.73 2.64
CA SER A 176 -2.28 -20.07 2.81
C SER A 176 -1.28 -20.96 3.53
N GLY A 177 -1.80 -21.96 4.23
CA GLY A 177 -1.02 -22.94 5.00
C GLY A 177 -1.89 -23.65 6.00
N THR A 178 -1.38 -24.71 6.63
CA THR A 178 -2.11 -25.44 7.66
C THR A 178 -2.47 -24.51 8.81
N GLY A 179 -3.73 -24.47 9.20
CA GLY A 179 -4.22 -23.63 10.29
C GLY A 179 -4.53 -22.17 9.90
N ILE A 180 -4.40 -21.81 8.62
CA ILE A 180 -4.75 -20.48 8.09
C ILE A 180 -6.12 -20.53 7.42
N ALA A 181 -7.03 -19.64 7.80
CA ALA A 181 -8.36 -19.54 7.19
C ALA A 181 -8.27 -19.11 5.71
N ALA A 182 -9.27 -19.50 4.93
CA ALA A 182 -9.39 -19.00 3.54
C ALA A 182 -9.51 -17.47 3.50
N SER A 183 -9.11 -16.89 2.38
CA SER A 183 -9.13 -15.41 2.15
C SER A 183 -8.36 -14.61 3.19
N THR A 184 -7.30 -15.21 3.74
CA THR A 184 -6.36 -14.51 4.63
C THR A 184 -5.32 -13.76 3.81
N VAL A 185 -4.99 -12.54 4.21
CA VAL A 185 -3.90 -11.76 3.65
C VAL A 185 -2.89 -11.36 4.73
N ALA A 186 -1.67 -11.02 4.31
CA ALA A 186 -0.71 -10.33 5.15
C ALA A 186 -1.23 -8.91 5.41
N ALA A 187 -1.92 -8.72 6.54
CA ALA A 187 -2.54 -7.45 6.91
C ALA A 187 -1.54 -6.46 7.52
N GLY A 188 -0.48 -6.97 8.11
CA GLY A 188 0.64 -6.21 8.68
C GLY A 188 1.90 -7.05 8.71
N LEU A 189 3.04 -6.40 8.77
CA LEU A 189 4.37 -7.01 8.90
C LEU A 189 5.09 -6.39 10.07
N ASP A 190 5.70 -7.20 10.93
CA ASP A 190 6.44 -6.69 12.07
C ASP A 190 7.82 -6.16 11.63
N PRO A 191 8.26 -4.99 12.07
CA PRO A 191 9.56 -4.41 11.70
C PRO A 191 10.77 -5.30 12.00
N ASP A 192 10.68 -6.17 13.00
CA ASP A 192 11.74 -7.12 13.34
C ASP A 192 11.86 -8.31 12.36
N GLY A 193 11.01 -8.37 11.35
CA GLY A 193 11.07 -9.35 10.28
C GLY A 193 10.52 -10.73 10.64
N LYS A 194 9.89 -10.90 11.81
CA LYS A 194 9.53 -12.23 12.34
C LYS A 194 8.05 -12.52 12.44
N LYS A 195 7.18 -11.51 12.45
CA LYS A 195 5.73 -11.72 12.56
C LYS A 195 5.00 -11.19 11.33
N ILE A 196 4.00 -11.93 10.91
CA ILE A 196 3.06 -11.53 9.88
C ILE A 196 1.68 -11.46 10.54
N TRP A 197 1.10 -10.27 10.58
CA TRP A 197 -0.26 -10.06 11.04
C TRP A 197 -1.24 -10.48 9.97
N LEU A 198 -2.26 -11.22 10.36
CA LEU A 198 -3.26 -11.81 9.49
C LEU A 198 -4.52 -10.95 9.46
N GLY A 199 -5.22 -10.97 8.34
CA GLY A 199 -6.45 -10.23 8.21
C GLY A 199 -7.19 -10.48 6.91
N SER A 200 -8.25 -9.70 6.66
CA SER A 200 -9.02 -9.76 5.42
C SER A 200 -8.56 -8.75 4.37
N ALA A 201 -7.83 -7.71 4.79
CA ALA A 201 -7.24 -6.69 3.92
C ALA A 201 -6.03 -6.05 4.60
N ILE A 202 -5.22 -5.30 3.86
CA ILE A 202 -4.09 -4.53 4.39
C ILE A 202 -4.60 -3.58 5.50
N GLY A 203 -3.96 -3.65 6.68
CA GLY A 203 -4.32 -2.85 7.85
C GLY A 203 -5.55 -3.35 8.62
N THR A 204 -6.28 -4.34 8.11
CA THR A 204 -7.44 -4.93 8.79
C THR A 204 -7.02 -6.24 9.44
N ILE A 205 -6.42 -6.15 10.62
CA ILE A 205 -5.99 -7.31 11.39
C ILE A 205 -7.21 -8.00 12.00
N GLY A 206 -7.26 -9.33 11.92
CA GLY A 206 -8.34 -10.14 12.45
C GLY A 206 -7.91 -11.57 12.71
N ASP A 207 -8.71 -12.29 13.48
CA ASP A 207 -8.47 -13.70 13.73
C ASP A 207 -8.69 -14.50 12.44
N LYS A 208 -7.62 -15.10 11.95
CA LYS A 208 -7.55 -15.91 10.74
C LYS A 208 -6.90 -17.28 10.98
N LEU A 209 -6.71 -17.64 12.23
CA LEU A 209 -6.22 -18.96 12.62
C LEU A 209 -7.37 -19.91 12.89
N THR A 210 -7.35 -21.06 12.25
CA THR A 210 -8.37 -22.12 12.41
C THR A 210 -7.94 -23.22 13.37
N THR A 211 -6.65 -23.54 13.39
CA THR A 211 -6.05 -24.53 14.26
C THR A 211 -4.59 -24.18 14.54
N ALA A 212 -4.10 -24.56 15.72
CA ALA A 212 -2.67 -24.44 16.01
C ALA A 212 -1.85 -25.44 15.19
N ALA A 213 -0.68 -25.00 14.74
CA ALA A 213 0.30 -25.85 14.09
C ALA A 213 1.72 -25.40 14.45
N GLY A 214 2.54 -26.34 14.91
CA GLY A 214 3.89 -26.02 15.40
C GLY A 214 4.80 -25.47 14.34
N SER A 215 4.85 -26.11 13.17
CA SER A 215 5.63 -25.65 12.02
C SER A 215 4.86 -25.93 10.74
N ILE A 216 4.73 -24.92 9.92
CA ILE A 216 4.04 -25.00 8.62
C ILE A 216 4.87 -24.37 7.51
N THR A 217 4.60 -24.76 6.30
CA THR A 217 4.97 -23.97 5.11
C THR A 217 3.87 -22.95 4.88
N LEU A 218 4.16 -21.68 5.17
CA LEU A 218 3.29 -20.56 4.84
C LEU A 218 3.57 -20.14 3.40
N THR A 219 2.56 -20.14 2.58
CA THR A 219 2.64 -19.71 1.18
C THR A 219 1.97 -18.36 1.04
N GLY A 220 2.72 -17.35 0.63
CA GLY A 220 2.21 -16.06 0.20
C GLY A 220 2.09 -16.03 -1.32
N THR A 221 0.93 -15.63 -1.83
CA THR A 221 0.67 -15.46 -3.26
C THR A 221 0.40 -14.00 -3.55
N PHE A 222 0.96 -13.49 -4.66
CA PHE A 222 0.74 -12.12 -5.09
C PHE A 222 -0.74 -11.84 -5.32
N THR A 223 -1.28 -10.84 -4.67
CA THR A 223 -2.71 -10.48 -4.71
C THR A 223 -2.98 -9.10 -5.28
N GLY A 224 -2.17 -8.65 -6.22
CA GLY A 224 -2.40 -7.39 -6.91
C GLY A 224 -1.81 -6.15 -6.23
N TYR A 225 -0.71 -6.29 -5.50
CA TYR A 225 0.03 -5.17 -4.93
C TYR A 225 1.53 -5.27 -5.20
N LEU A 226 2.21 -4.12 -5.32
CA LEU A 226 3.66 -3.97 -5.42
C LEU A 226 4.19 -3.17 -4.23
N GLY A 227 5.30 -3.63 -3.63
CA GLY A 227 6.09 -2.81 -2.72
C GLY A 227 7.00 -1.87 -3.52
N VAL A 228 6.83 -0.57 -3.40
CA VAL A 228 7.48 0.44 -4.23
C VAL A 228 8.11 1.52 -3.36
N VAL A 229 9.34 1.93 -3.64
CA VAL A 229 9.89 3.17 -3.11
C VAL A 229 9.52 4.29 -4.07
N ILE A 230 8.93 5.34 -3.54
CA ILE A 230 8.52 6.54 -4.27
C ILE A 230 9.21 7.77 -3.69
N ASN A 231 9.46 8.75 -4.54
CA ASN A 231 9.97 10.05 -4.13
C ASN A 231 9.32 11.13 -5.01
N ARG A 232 8.16 11.64 -4.56
CA ARG A 232 7.32 12.58 -5.30
C ARG A 232 7.08 12.07 -6.73
N PRO A 233 6.37 10.95 -6.87
CA PRO A 233 6.20 10.27 -8.13
C PRO A 233 5.44 11.14 -9.11
N PHE A 234 5.76 10.97 -10.39
CA PHE A 234 5.21 11.76 -11.47
C PHE A 234 4.90 10.85 -12.66
N ALA A 235 3.69 10.92 -13.17
CA ALA A 235 3.33 10.19 -14.39
C ALA A 235 4.10 10.75 -15.58
N GLN A 236 4.73 9.89 -16.37
CA GLN A 236 5.54 10.30 -17.52
C GLN A 236 4.70 11.18 -18.45
N GLY A 237 5.25 12.34 -18.80
CA GLY A 237 4.70 13.21 -19.81
C GLY A 237 4.87 12.65 -21.24
N GLN A 238 4.57 13.46 -22.22
CA GLN A 238 4.70 13.08 -23.61
C GLN A 238 6.14 12.64 -23.93
N VAL A 239 6.27 11.47 -24.54
CA VAL A 239 7.53 11.01 -25.10
C VAL A 239 7.64 11.61 -26.51
N ALA A 240 8.70 12.38 -26.72
CA ALA A 240 8.99 12.92 -28.04
C ALA A 240 9.42 11.80 -29.00
#